data_756226d380c8e79ed797ff0cb6a5556b
#
_entry.id   756226d380c8e79ed797ff0cb6a5556b
#
_cell.length_a   1.000
_cell.length_b   1.000
_cell.length_c   1.000
_cell.angle_alpha   90.00
_cell.angle_beta   90.00
_cell.angle_gamma   90.00
#
_symmetry.space_group_name_H-M   'P 1'
#
loop_
_entity.id
_entity.type
_entity.pdbx_description
1 polymer ?
#
loop_
_entity_poly.entity_id
_entity_poly.type
_entity_poly.pdbx_seq_one_letter_code
_entity_poly.pdbx_strand_id
1 'polypeptide(L)'
;MLENVQMFKDLEWAQIKALSEYLQIYRAAPGAVLFREGDKGDFMCVVLEGKLEVHKEDNRRVDKTVTTILPGRSLGEMTIVDGEPRSATAVVVAPSVLAVLTQENFMQIMRDKPALSAQLLFKIAQLISQRLRLTSGILVDYLEN
;
A
#
# COMPACT_ATOMS: atom_id res chain seq x y z
N MET A 1 6.09 -16.32 -3.33
CA MET A 1 5.14 -15.26 -3.70
C MET A 1 5.40 -13.97 -2.94
N LEU A 2 5.46 -14.03 -1.62
CA LEU A 2 5.74 -12.84 -0.80
C LEU A 2 7.14 -12.30 -1.01
N GLU A 3 8.10 -13.14 -1.35
CA GLU A 3 9.48 -12.74 -1.58
C GLU A 3 9.66 -11.80 -2.78
N ASN A 4 8.68 -11.76 -3.69
CA ASN A 4 8.72 -10.87 -4.85
C ASN A 4 8.11 -9.50 -4.58
N VAL A 5 7.59 -9.28 -3.37
CA VAL A 5 6.98 -8.02 -2.97
C VAL A 5 8.10 -7.02 -2.66
N GLN A 6 8.01 -5.83 -3.25
CA GLN A 6 9.02 -4.79 -3.06
C GLN A 6 9.25 -4.47 -1.57
N MET A 7 8.18 -4.40 -0.80
CA MET A 7 8.24 -4.08 0.63
C MET A 7 9.00 -5.13 1.44
N PHE A 8 9.04 -6.39 0.97
CA PHE A 8 9.60 -7.52 1.70
C PHE A 8 10.97 -7.97 1.19
N LYS A 9 11.55 -7.26 0.21
CA LYS A 9 12.80 -7.67 -0.45
C LYS A 9 13.99 -7.81 0.49
N ASP A 10 14.04 -6.99 1.52
CA ASP A 10 15.17 -6.99 2.45
C ASP A 10 14.95 -7.91 3.65
N LEU A 11 13.83 -8.64 3.68
CA LEU A 11 13.53 -9.57 4.75
C LEU A 11 14.13 -10.96 4.44
N GLU A 12 14.67 -11.60 5.46
CA GLU A 12 15.11 -12.98 5.38
C GLU A 12 13.88 -13.91 5.32
N TRP A 13 14.06 -15.12 4.81
CA TRP A 13 12.99 -16.10 4.69
C TRP A 13 12.22 -16.33 5.99
N ALA A 14 12.95 -16.46 7.12
CA ALA A 14 12.33 -16.65 8.41
C ALA A 14 11.43 -15.47 8.80
N GLN A 15 11.81 -14.25 8.43
CA GLN A 15 11.03 -13.05 8.69
C GLN A 15 9.79 -12.98 7.81
N ILE A 16 9.91 -13.36 6.53
CA ILE A 16 8.77 -13.43 5.61
C ILE A 16 7.76 -14.46 6.11
N LYS A 17 8.24 -15.62 6.56
CA LYS A 17 7.39 -16.66 7.11
C LYS A 17 6.66 -16.18 8.37
N ALA A 18 7.36 -15.49 9.26
CA ALA A 18 6.76 -14.90 10.45
C ALA A 18 5.71 -13.86 10.10
N LEU A 19 6.00 -12.98 9.13
CA LEU A 19 5.07 -11.97 8.66
C LEU A 19 3.81 -12.59 8.08
N SER A 20 3.93 -13.70 7.36
CA SER A 20 2.79 -14.34 6.69
C SER A 20 1.68 -14.74 7.68
N GLU A 21 2.00 -14.96 8.93
CA GLU A 21 1.02 -15.30 9.98
C GLU A 21 0.11 -14.13 10.34
N TYR A 22 0.52 -12.90 10.02
CA TYR A 22 -0.23 -11.68 10.30
C TYR A 22 -0.97 -11.14 9.07
N LEU A 23 -0.78 -11.75 7.91
CA LEU A 23 -1.41 -11.33 6.67
C LEU A 23 -2.67 -12.16 6.38
N GLN A 24 -3.65 -11.52 5.74
CA GLN A 24 -4.85 -12.18 5.24
C GLN A 24 -4.84 -12.11 3.73
N ILE A 25 -5.16 -13.23 3.09
CA ILE A 25 -5.16 -13.32 1.62
C ILE A 25 -6.60 -13.25 1.12
N TYR A 26 -6.85 -12.33 0.20
CA TYR A 26 -8.16 -12.12 -0.41
C TYR A 26 -8.07 -12.22 -1.92
N ARG A 27 -9.13 -12.77 -2.51
CA ARG A 27 -9.34 -12.71 -3.96
C ARG A 27 -10.36 -11.61 -4.23
N ALA A 28 -10.11 -10.82 -5.26
CA ALA A 28 -10.99 -9.72 -5.63
C ALA A 28 -11.27 -9.74 -7.13
N ALA A 29 -12.54 -9.51 -7.48
CA ALA A 29 -12.98 -9.49 -8.86
C ALA A 29 -12.86 -8.07 -9.44
N PRO A 30 -12.73 -7.95 -10.78
CA PRO A 30 -12.74 -6.63 -11.43
C PRO A 30 -14.00 -5.85 -11.05
N GLY A 31 -13.84 -4.56 -10.80
CA GLY A 31 -14.91 -3.67 -10.37
C GLY A 31 -15.06 -3.55 -8.86
N ALA A 32 -14.43 -4.43 -8.08
CA ALA A 32 -14.46 -4.32 -6.63
C ALA A 32 -13.73 -3.06 -6.19
N VAL A 33 -14.30 -2.34 -5.23
CA VAL A 33 -13.68 -1.15 -4.63
C VAL A 33 -13.04 -1.58 -3.32
N LEU A 34 -11.71 -1.44 -3.25
CA LEU A 34 -10.96 -1.83 -2.05
C LEU A 34 -11.18 -0.83 -0.91
N PHE A 35 -11.11 0.45 -1.24
CA PHE A 35 -11.47 1.55 -0.34
C PHE A 35 -11.76 2.80 -1.17
N ARG A 36 -12.47 3.75 -0.57
CA ARG A 36 -12.84 5.02 -1.21
C ARG A 36 -12.10 6.18 -0.56
N GLU A 37 -11.83 7.19 -1.35
CA GLU A 37 -11.28 8.46 -0.85
C GLU A 37 -12.15 8.99 0.30
N GLY A 38 -11.50 9.37 1.39
CA GLY A 38 -12.18 9.86 2.59
C GLY A 38 -12.58 8.78 3.60
N ASP A 39 -12.54 7.51 3.22
CA ASP A 39 -12.82 6.41 4.15
C ASP A 39 -11.78 6.34 5.25
N LYS A 40 -12.17 5.88 6.41
CA LYS A 40 -11.23 5.58 7.49
C LYS A 40 -10.32 4.44 7.04
N GLY A 41 -9.00 4.64 7.14
CA GLY A 41 -8.01 3.64 6.75
C GLY A 41 -7.52 2.86 7.95
N ASP A 42 -7.64 1.53 7.89
CA ASP A 42 -7.16 0.64 8.94
C ASP A 42 -6.41 -0.58 8.39
N PHE A 43 -6.04 -0.56 7.13
CA PHE A 43 -5.25 -1.63 6.53
C PHE A 43 -4.43 -1.11 5.35
N MET A 44 -3.37 -1.85 5.05
CA MET A 44 -2.65 -1.73 3.80
C MET A 44 -2.73 -3.06 3.05
N CYS A 45 -2.48 -3.04 1.77
CA CYS A 45 -2.40 -4.29 1.02
C CYS A 45 -1.25 -4.31 0.03
N VAL A 46 -0.88 -5.52 -0.36
CA VAL A 46 0.12 -5.78 -1.38
C VAL A 46 -0.56 -6.60 -2.48
N VAL A 47 -0.32 -6.22 -3.73
CA VAL A 47 -0.85 -6.96 -4.87
C VAL A 47 0.08 -8.15 -5.16
N LEU A 48 -0.43 -9.36 -5.02
CA LEU A 48 0.32 -10.58 -5.34
C LEU A 48 0.09 -10.98 -6.80
N GLU A 49 -1.15 -10.83 -7.27
CA GLU A 49 -1.53 -11.07 -8.66
C GLU A 49 -2.59 -10.06 -9.05
N GLY A 50 -2.66 -9.73 -10.32
CA GLY A 50 -3.70 -8.86 -10.86
C GLY A 50 -3.28 -7.43 -11.00
N LYS A 51 -4.24 -6.51 -10.85
CA LYS A 51 -4.01 -5.09 -11.14
C LYS A 51 -5.09 -4.25 -10.49
N LEU A 52 -4.65 -3.18 -9.84
CA LEU A 52 -5.53 -2.17 -9.25
C LEU A 52 -5.23 -0.80 -9.87
N GLU A 53 -6.21 0.09 -9.83
CA GLU A 53 -6.03 1.49 -10.17
C GLU A 53 -6.36 2.36 -8.97
N VAL A 54 -5.59 3.43 -8.80
CA VAL A 54 -5.83 4.44 -7.79
C VAL A 54 -6.39 5.67 -8.47
N HIS A 55 -7.56 6.11 -8.01
CA HIS A 55 -8.29 7.24 -8.57
C HIS A 55 -8.43 8.33 -7.52
N LYS A 56 -8.36 9.58 -7.96
CA LYS A 56 -8.56 10.73 -7.10
C LYS A 56 -9.50 11.72 -7.79
N GLU A 57 -10.46 12.26 -7.03
CA GLU A 57 -11.32 13.34 -7.52
C GLU A 57 -10.50 14.62 -7.63
N ASP A 58 -10.70 15.34 -8.74
CA ASP A 58 -10.16 16.70 -8.90
C ASP A 58 -11.14 17.72 -8.28
N ASN A 59 -10.81 19.02 -8.41
CA ASN A 59 -11.64 20.10 -7.88
C ASN A 59 -13.02 20.18 -8.51
N ARG A 60 -13.21 19.52 -9.65
CA ARG A 60 -14.50 19.47 -10.38
C ARG A 60 -15.28 18.19 -10.06
N ARG A 61 -14.79 17.39 -9.11
CA ARG A 61 -15.33 16.08 -8.74
C ARG A 61 -15.30 15.07 -9.88
N VAL A 62 -14.29 15.19 -10.75
CA VAL A 62 -14.06 14.23 -11.82
C VAL A 62 -12.99 13.24 -11.36
N ASP A 63 -13.31 11.95 -11.41
CA ASP A 63 -12.36 10.88 -11.10
C ASP A 63 -11.24 10.85 -12.13
N LYS A 64 -10.01 10.83 -11.64
CA LYS A 64 -8.84 10.69 -12.50
C LYS A 64 -7.97 9.55 -11.99
N THR A 65 -7.51 8.69 -12.90
CA THR A 65 -6.54 7.67 -12.56
C THR A 65 -5.21 8.34 -12.24
N VAL A 66 -4.74 8.16 -11.00
CA VAL A 66 -3.47 8.70 -10.54
C VAL A 66 -2.34 7.74 -10.87
N THR A 67 -2.56 6.44 -10.61
CA THR A 67 -1.56 5.42 -10.84
C THR A 67 -2.20 4.03 -10.96
N THR A 68 -1.43 3.11 -11.46
CA THR A 68 -1.76 1.69 -11.55
C THR A 68 -0.87 0.92 -10.61
N ILE A 69 -1.43 -0.01 -9.86
CA ILE A 69 -0.70 -0.86 -8.92
C ILE A 69 -0.60 -2.26 -9.50
N LEU A 70 0.63 -2.67 -9.79
CA LEU A 70 0.96 -3.96 -10.37
C LEU A 70 1.45 -4.94 -9.30
N PRO A 71 1.54 -6.26 -9.63
CA PRO A 71 2.04 -7.23 -8.67
C PRO A 71 3.38 -6.85 -8.07
N GLY A 72 3.53 -7.11 -6.78
CA GLY A 72 4.70 -6.75 -6.00
C GLY A 72 4.64 -5.37 -5.37
N ARG A 73 3.63 -4.57 -5.70
CA ARG A 73 3.49 -3.22 -5.17
C ARG A 73 2.48 -3.19 -4.03
N SER A 74 2.61 -2.17 -3.18
CA SER A 74 1.74 -1.96 -2.02
C SER A 74 0.92 -0.69 -2.18
N LEU A 75 -0.18 -0.61 -1.42
CA LEU A 75 -0.98 0.60 -1.33
C LEU A 75 -1.64 0.69 0.06
N GLY A 76 -1.94 1.92 0.48
CA GLY A 76 -2.59 2.18 1.75
C GLY A 76 -1.66 2.18 2.95
N GLU A 77 -0.35 2.12 2.74
CA GLU A 77 0.64 2.05 3.82
C GLU A 77 0.69 3.32 4.67
N MET A 78 0.29 4.46 4.14
CA MET A 78 0.28 5.71 4.91
C MET A 78 -0.67 5.63 6.10
N THR A 79 -1.82 4.98 5.95
CA THR A 79 -2.80 4.87 7.02
C THR A 79 -2.36 3.95 8.16
N ILE A 80 -1.44 3.02 7.88
CA ILE A 80 -0.80 2.20 8.94
C ILE A 80 -0.02 3.12 9.88
N VAL A 81 0.62 4.15 9.32
CA VAL A 81 1.49 5.06 10.07
C VAL A 81 0.70 6.14 10.79
N ASP A 82 -0.23 6.81 10.11
CA ASP A 82 -0.88 8.01 10.64
C ASP A 82 -2.37 7.86 10.97
N GLY A 83 -3.02 6.77 10.52
CA GLY A 83 -4.45 6.55 10.78
C GLY A 83 -5.38 7.53 10.09
N GLU A 84 -4.85 8.35 9.17
CA GLU A 84 -5.64 9.36 8.48
C GLU A 84 -6.57 8.74 7.43
N PRO A 85 -7.65 9.44 7.05
CA PRO A 85 -8.55 8.96 5.99
C PRO A 85 -7.82 8.70 4.68
N ARG A 86 -8.38 7.82 3.87
CA ARG A 86 -7.83 7.46 2.56
C ARG A 86 -7.73 8.70 1.67
N SER A 87 -6.56 8.89 1.06
CA SER A 87 -6.30 10.03 0.19
C SER A 87 -6.78 9.81 -1.24
N ALA A 88 -7.16 8.59 -1.58
CA ALA A 88 -7.63 8.22 -2.92
C ALA A 88 -8.49 6.96 -2.86
N THR A 89 -9.14 6.64 -3.98
CA THR A 89 -9.95 5.43 -4.14
C THR A 89 -9.14 4.36 -4.86
N ALA A 90 -9.20 3.12 -4.39
CA ALA A 90 -8.53 1.99 -5.04
C ALA A 90 -9.56 1.01 -5.58
N VAL A 91 -9.45 0.68 -6.86
CA VAL A 91 -10.39 -0.18 -7.59
C VAL A 91 -9.64 -1.34 -8.23
N VAL A 92 -10.22 -2.53 -8.14
CA VAL A 92 -9.68 -3.72 -8.78
C VAL A 92 -10.09 -3.71 -10.26
N VAL A 93 -9.13 -3.83 -11.17
CA VAL A 93 -9.40 -3.78 -12.62
C VAL A 93 -9.12 -5.09 -13.34
N ALA A 94 -8.51 -6.05 -12.68
CA ALA A 94 -8.31 -7.42 -13.18
C ALA A 94 -8.49 -8.38 -12.02
N PRO A 95 -8.78 -9.68 -12.26
CA PRO A 95 -8.85 -10.64 -11.16
C PRO A 95 -7.57 -10.58 -10.33
N SER A 96 -7.68 -10.36 -9.04
CA SER A 96 -6.54 -10.04 -8.19
C SER A 96 -6.48 -10.92 -6.95
N VAL A 97 -5.25 -11.13 -6.47
CA VAL A 97 -4.96 -11.76 -5.18
C VAL A 97 -4.19 -10.74 -4.36
N LEU A 98 -4.70 -10.43 -3.18
CA LEU A 98 -4.18 -9.36 -2.32
C LEU A 98 -3.77 -9.95 -0.97
N ALA A 99 -2.63 -9.50 -0.46
CA ALA A 99 -2.23 -9.76 0.93
C ALA A 99 -2.53 -8.49 1.74
N VAL A 100 -3.34 -8.63 2.77
CA VAL A 100 -3.82 -7.51 3.58
C VAL A 100 -3.19 -7.56 4.96
N LEU A 101 -2.62 -6.43 5.38
CA LEU A 101 -2.11 -6.22 6.73
C LEU A 101 -2.96 -5.14 7.38
N THR A 102 -3.72 -5.52 8.41
CA THR A 102 -4.51 -4.56 9.18
C THR A 102 -3.62 -3.78 10.14
N GLN A 103 -4.04 -2.58 10.51
CA GLN A 103 -3.37 -1.80 11.54
C GLN A 103 -3.29 -2.58 12.86
N GLU A 104 -4.37 -3.27 13.22
CA GLU A 104 -4.41 -4.11 14.40
C GLU A 104 -3.31 -5.19 14.37
N ASN A 105 -3.18 -5.90 13.25
CA ASN A 105 -2.16 -6.93 13.10
C ASN A 105 -0.76 -6.32 13.07
N PHE A 106 -0.60 -5.14 12.48
CA PHE A 106 0.68 -4.43 12.52
C PHE A 106 1.08 -4.10 13.96
N MET A 107 0.14 -3.60 14.76
CA MET A 107 0.38 -3.35 16.18
C MET A 107 0.75 -4.65 16.93
N GLN A 108 0.15 -5.77 16.54
CA GLN A 108 0.50 -7.06 17.12
C GLN A 108 1.94 -7.47 16.80
N ILE A 109 2.38 -7.22 15.55
CA ILE A 109 3.78 -7.45 15.16
C ILE A 109 4.72 -6.60 16.01
N MET A 110 4.35 -5.35 16.27
CA MET A 110 5.17 -4.46 17.11
C MET A 110 5.37 -5.04 18.52
N ARG A 111 4.35 -5.69 19.05
CA ARG A 111 4.44 -6.33 20.38
C ARG A 111 5.19 -7.65 20.33
N ASP A 112 4.89 -8.49 19.34
CA ASP A 112 5.41 -9.86 19.28
C ASP A 112 6.79 -9.94 18.64
N LYS A 113 7.04 -9.13 17.63
CA LYS A 113 8.25 -9.18 16.80
C LYS A 113 8.74 -7.76 16.47
N PRO A 114 9.25 -7.03 17.49
CA PRO A 114 9.62 -5.64 17.31
C PRO A 114 10.70 -5.41 16.24
N ALA A 115 11.63 -6.32 16.06
CA ALA A 115 12.65 -6.20 15.00
C ALA A 115 12.02 -6.27 13.61
N LEU A 116 11.03 -7.13 13.40
CA LEU A 116 10.31 -7.23 12.15
C LEU A 116 9.51 -5.96 11.88
N SER A 117 8.81 -5.44 12.89
CA SER A 117 8.05 -4.20 12.74
C SER A 117 8.95 -3.02 12.41
N ALA A 118 10.13 -2.95 13.01
CA ALA A 118 11.10 -1.89 12.73
C ALA A 118 11.55 -1.91 11.26
N GLN A 119 11.82 -3.10 10.71
CA GLN A 119 12.20 -3.25 9.31
C GLN A 119 11.06 -2.86 8.37
N LEU A 120 9.83 -3.25 8.70
CA LEU A 120 8.65 -2.89 7.91
C LEU A 120 8.42 -1.38 7.93
N LEU A 121 8.51 -0.75 9.09
CA LEU A 121 8.36 0.71 9.22
C LEU A 121 9.42 1.45 8.44
N PHE A 122 10.66 0.99 8.52
CA PHE A 122 11.75 1.59 7.75
C PHE A 122 11.47 1.52 6.26
N LYS A 123 11.00 0.37 5.77
CA LYS A 123 10.66 0.19 4.36
C LYS A 123 9.48 1.07 3.94
N ILE A 124 8.46 1.18 4.78
CA ILE A 124 7.33 2.09 4.53
C ILE A 124 7.84 3.53 4.42
N ALA A 125 8.71 3.94 5.36
CA ALA A 125 9.29 5.27 5.33
C ALA A 125 10.09 5.54 4.06
N GLN A 126 10.87 4.55 3.59
CA GLN A 126 11.60 4.67 2.33
C GLN A 126 10.67 4.84 1.13
N LEU A 127 9.59 4.07 1.06
CA LEU A 127 8.62 4.15 -0.03
C LEU A 127 7.93 5.51 -0.04
N ILE A 128 7.52 6.00 1.12
CA ILE A 128 6.89 7.32 1.25
C ILE A 128 7.87 8.42 0.85
N SER A 129 9.12 8.31 1.31
CA SER A 129 10.17 9.28 0.97
C SER A 129 10.41 9.34 -0.54
N GLN A 130 10.48 8.19 -1.21
CA GLN A 130 10.66 8.14 -2.66
C GLN A 130 9.50 8.80 -3.39
N ARG A 131 8.26 8.53 -2.97
CA ARG A 131 7.08 9.15 -3.56
C ARG A 131 7.07 10.66 -3.36
N LEU A 132 7.46 11.12 -2.18
CA LEU A 132 7.54 12.54 -1.88
C LEU A 132 8.59 13.24 -2.74
N ARG A 133 9.76 12.63 -2.91
CA ARG A 133 10.82 13.19 -3.78
C ARG A 133 10.38 13.28 -5.22
N LEU A 134 9.68 12.27 -5.73
CA LEU A 134 9.13 12.30 -7.10
C LEU A 134 8.12 13.42 -7.26
N THR A 135 7.19 13.56 -6.31
CA THR A 135 6.19 14.62 -6.32
C THR A 135 6.82 15.99 -6.23
N SER A 136 7.82 16.17 -5.35
CA SER A 136 8.56 17.42 -5.21
C SER A 136 9.32 17.77 -6.48
N GLY A 137 9.95 16.79 -7.12
CA GLY A 137 10.65 16.97 -8.39
C GLY A 137 9.71 17.40 -9.50
N ILE A 138 8.55 16.75 -9.62
CA ILE A 138 7.52 17.11 -10.60
C ILE A 138 7.03 18.54 -10.36
N LEU A 139 6.80 18.91 -9.11
CA LEU A 139 6.35 20.25 -8.75
C LEU A 139 7.39 21.31 -9.11
N VAL A 140 8.66 21.07 -8.84
CA VAL A 140 9.76 21.97 -9.19
C VAL A 140 9.83 22.15 -10.70
N ASP A 141 9.79 21.06 -11.45
CA ASP A 141 9.81 21.12 -12.92
C ASP A 141 8.63 21.91 -13.46
N TYR A 142 7.44 21.75 -12.87
CA TYR A 142 6.24 22.49 -13.26
C TYR A 142 6.41 23.99 -13.00
N LEU A 143 6.99 24.36 -11.86
CA LEU A 143 7.18 25.76 -11.47
C LEU A 143 8.26 26.47 -12.30
N GLU A 144 9.27 25.74 -12.77
CA GLU A 144 10.36 26.28 -13.58
C GLU A 144 9.98 26.48 -15.05
N ASN A 145 8.94 25.82 -15.50
CA ASN A 145 8.43 25.92 -16.87
C ASN A 145 7.22 26.85 -16.94
#